data_697a1a46984ac0b935fc5826f8c282d2
#
_entry.id   697a1a46984ac0b935fc5826f8c282d2
#
_cell.length_a   1.000
_cell.length_b   1.000
_cell.length_c   1.000
_cell.angle_alpha   90.00
_cell.angle_beta   90.00
_cell.angle_gamma   90.00
#
_symmetry.space_group_name_H-M   'P 1'
#
loop_
_entity.id
_entity.type
_entity.pdbx_description
1 polymer ?
#
loop_
_entity_poly.entity_id
_entity_poly.type
_entity_poly.pdbx_seq_one_letter_code
_entity_poly.pdbx_strand_id
1 'polypeptide(L)'
;MLAANQSAISQTCISDDDLTKLPGKFTDHKWTPAGGHTSSYSAVEQTLALKNLSSIETNFVKYFWGDGTNGKASFGFSEGNYFNNLFLGQYSFTVGFYELICKDGNIKTAHEFGTDFKITINPFIEPGLNINGRGRQYDFSVPGNRKNFSNTINLFRYMIFSNKEEPEKINSGNSYIESKPIYHDAYDKHPDVVRNWYFAPAGKMILIEVTRKEYLESLLEFYEREKPGLLKEMDRLIAIDKSTLKLYEKEKDGKSKKDYDYFLNRIKEYETDRQRYENAYKTKKDKVTSLLKSNAESWLNEPAVLSKEVIMGSYCRSGSLKEYEETGCFSFNDFVSIENGYTVYKWNPDLFKQQPATSPAFIKVSLRYKSGIELSEKIRDYYTKNLDFTFIKSILNKK
;
A
#
# COMPACT_ATOMS: atom_id res chain seq x y z
N MET A 1 0.58 50.34 30.67
CA MET A 1 1.05 49.46 29.62
C MET A 1 2.54 49.15 29.88
N LEU A 2 2.82 48.05 30.52
CA LEU A 2 4.16 47.54 30.71
C LEU A 2 4.37 46.40 29.71
N ALA A 3 5.12 46.66 28.65
CA ALA A 3 5.59 45.67 27.72
C ALA A 3 6.62 44.79 28.42
N ALA A 4 6.25 43.57 28.78
CA ALA A 4 7.21 42.60 29.25
C ALA A 4 8.08 42.17 28.07
N ASN A 5 9.27 42.74 28.01
CA ASN A 5 10.36 42.19 27.18
C ASN A 5 10.71 40.80 27.73
N GLN A 6 10.19 39.77 27.12
CA GLN A 6 10.75 38.44 27.27
C GLN A 6 12.07 38.44 26.47
N SER A 7 13.16 38.74 27.12
CA SER A 7 14.49 38.45 26.65
C SER A 7 14.59 36.95 26.43
N ALA A 8 14.74 36.55 25.18
CA ALA A 8 15.10 35.18 24.84
C ALA A 8 16.47 34.90 25.48
N ILE A 9 16.47 34.23 26.62
CA ILE A 9 17.69 33.71 27.23
C ILE A 9 18.21 32.66 26.24
N SER A 10 19.34 33.00 25.59
CA SER A 10 20.11 32.04 24.80
C SER A 10 20.54 30.92 25.75
N GLN A 11 19.87 29.79 25.71
CA GLN A 11 20.30 28.64 26.49
C GLN A 11 21.61 28.13 25.89
N THR A 12 22.67 28.23 26.67
CA THR A 12 24.00 27.68 26.34
C THR A 12 23.89 26.19 26.18
N CYS A 13 24.63 25.62 25.24
CA CYS A 13 24.70 24.18 25.07
C CYS A 13 25.08 23.42 26.33
N ILE A 14 24.31 22.48 26.69
CA ILE A 14 24.49 21.49 27.74
C ILE A 14 24.90 20.16 27.11
N SER A 15 25.23 19.17 27.93
CA SER A 15 25.54 17.84 27.41
C SER A 15 24.40 17.22 26.60
N ASP A 16 24.68 16.31 25.67
CA ASP A 16 23.64 15.61 24.88
C ASP A 16 22.65 14.87 25.82
N ASP A 17 23.14 14.31 26.93
CA ASP A 17 22.28 13.66 27.93
C ASP A 17 21.29 14.64 28.59
N ASP A 18 21.66 15.88 28.76
CA ASP A 18 20.77 16.90 29.32
C ASP A 18 19.80 17.44 28.27
N LEU A 19 20.20 17.48 26.99
CA LEU A 19 19.29 17.83 25.90
C LEU A 19 18.08 16.87 25.84
N THR A 20 18.30 15.58 26.08
CA THR A 20 17.23 14.58 26.08
C THR A 20 16.22 14.73 27.22
N LYS A 21 16.51 15.52 28.21
CA LYS A 21 15.64 15.83 29.38
C LYS A 21 14.89 17.16 29.24
N LEU A 22 15.25 17.98 28.27
CA LEU A 22 14.56 19.24 28.05
C LEU A 22 13.13 19.00 27.55
N PRO A 23 12.13 19.68 28.13
CA PRO A 23 10.74 19.51 27.70
C PRO A 23 10.58 20.01 26.25
N GLY A 24 10.04 19.16 25.42
CA GLY A 24 9.73 19.48 24.04
C GLY A 24 8.52 20.40 23.89
N LYS A 25 8.48 21.11 22.79
CA LYS A 25 7.35 21.97 22.43
C LYS A 25 6.54 21.34 21.32
N PHE A 26 5.23 21.36 21.46
CA PHE A 26 4.33 21.00 20.37
C PHE A 26 4.00 22.23 19.52
N THR A 27 4.08 22.08 18.22
CA THR A 27 3.66 23.08 17.24
C THR A 27 2.51 22.51 16.43
N ASP A 28 1.35 23.11 16.59
CA ASP A 28 0.14 22.79 15.86
C ASP A 28 0.25 23.12 14.37
N HIS A 29 -0.52 22.43 13.58
CA HIS A 29 -0.58 22.65 12.15
C HIS A 29 -1.37 23.90 11.81
N LYS A 30 -0.74 24.83 11.13
CA LYS A 30 -1.45 25.94 10.46
C LYS A 30 -1.83 25.46 9.06
N TRP A 31 -3.10 25.07 8.90
CA TRP A 31 -3.60 24.63 7.61
C TRP A 31 -3.42 25.71 6.54
N THR A 32 -2.61 25.42 5.57
CA THR A 32 -2.64 26.08 4.26
C THR A 32 -3.09 25.05 3.25
N PRO A 33 -4.07 25.33 2.39
CA PRO A 33 -4.46 24.39 1.33
C PRO A 33 -3.21 24.09 0.47
N ALA A 34 -2.53 22.98 0.75
CA ALA A 34 -1.44 22.54 -0.09
C ALA A 34 -2.04 22.03 -1.40
N GLY A 35 -1.65 22.64 -2.51
CA GLY A 35 -2.16 22.33 -3.82
C GLY A 35 -1.99 20.86 -4.22
N GLY A 36 -2.76 20.42 -5.16
CA GLY A 36 -2.60 19.16 -5.88
C GLY A 36 -3.51 18.03 -5.42
N HIS A 37 -3.41 17.57 -4.18
CA HIS A 37 -4.18 16.40 -3.73
C HIS A 37 -5.59 16.73 -3.24
N THR A 38 -5.86 17.96 -2.82
CA THR A 38 -7.21 18.40 -2.41
C THR A 38 -8.18 18.57 -3.57
N SER A 39 -7.70 18.73 -4.79
CA SER A 39 -8.54 18.89 -5.99
C SER A 39 -9.42 17.68 -6.30
N SER A 40 -9.07 16.50 -5.78
CA SER A 40 -9.88 15.30 -5.91
C SER A 40 -11.10 15.25 -4.99
N TYR A 41 -11.20 16.18 -4.02
CA TYR A 41 -12.23 16.20 -2.99
C TYR A 41 -13.19 17.36 -3.18
N SER A 42 -14.49 17.09 -3.01
CA SER A 42 -15.49 18.15 -2.93
C SER A 42 -15.31 19.01 -1.67
N ALA A 43 -15.86 20.21 -1.64
CA ALA A 43 -15.79 21.10 -0.48
C ALA A 43 -16.34 20.45 0.81
N VAL A 44 -17.42 19.65 0.69
CA VAL A 44 -18.00 18.91 1.82
C VAL A 44 -17.02 17.86 2.36
N GLU A 45 -16.40 17.10 1.47
CA GLU A 45 -15.40 16.08 1.83
C GLU A 45 -14.18 16.70 2.50
N GLN A 46 -13.67 17.82 1.98
CA GLN A 46 -12.56 18.55 2.58
C GLN A 46 -12.91 19.08 3.98
N THR A 47 -14.10 19.68 4.13
CA THR A 47 -14.58 20.21 5.42
C THR A 47 -14.68 19.10 6.47
N LEU A 48 -15.24 17.93 6.11
CA LEU A 48 -15.33 16.79 7.02
C LEU A 48 -13.95 16.26 7.42
N ALA A 49 -13.05 16.13 6.46
CA ALA A 49 -11.68 15.66 6.71
C ALA A 49 -10.95 16.63 7.66
N LEU A 50 -11.02 17.93 7.41
CA LEU A 50 -10.40 18.95 8.28
C LEU A 50 -10.97 18.94 9.70
N LYS A 51 -12.30 18.79 9.84
CA LYS A 51 -12.95 18.65 11.14
C LYS A 51 -12.41 17.44 11.93
N ASN A 52 -12.25 16.31 11.26
CA ASN A 52 -11.70 15.10 11.87
C ASN A 52 -10.22 15.30 12.26
N LEU A 53 -9.40 15.88 11.37
CA LEU A 53 -7.99 16.15 11.65
C LEU A 53 -7.80 17.11 12.82
N SER A 54 -8.56 18.21 12.87
CA SER A 54 -8.51 19.15 13.99
C SER A 54 -8.95 18.51 15.30
N SER A 55 -9.95 17.61 15.25
CA SER A 55 -10.37 16.85 16.45
C SER A 55 -9.25 15.90 16.91
N ILE A 56 -8.55 15.25 15.98
CA ILE A 56 -7.40 14.39 16.30
C ILE A 56 -6.28 15.21 16.94
N GLU A 57 -5.90 16.32 16.33
CA GLU A 57 -4.84 17.20 16.85
C GLU A 57 -5.16 17.70 18.26
N THR A 58 -6.36 18.23 18.49
CA THR A 58 -6.81 18.70 19.80
C THR A 58 -6.73 17.62 20.88
N ASN A 59 -7.02 16.37 20.53
CA ASN A 59 -6.91 15.26 21.47
C ASN A 59 -5.46 14.80 21.62
N PHE A 60 -4.68 14.73 20.54
CA PHE A 60 -3.28 14.32 20.58
C PHE A 60 -2.42 15.23 21.48
N VAL A 61 -2.64 16.55 21.43
CA VAL A 61 -1.92 17.53 22.27
C VAL A 61 -1.98 17.19 23.76
N LYS A 62 -3.08 16.58 24.22
CA LYS A 62 -3.23 16.16 25.64
C LYS A 62 -2.29 15.04 26.04
N TYR A 63 -1.82 14.26 25.07
CA TYR A 63 -0.92 13.13 25.26
C TYR A 63 0.49 13.42 24.75
N PHE A 64 0.71 14.67 24.27
CA PHE A 64 2.03 14.99 23.74
C PHE A 64 3.11 14.90 24.83
N TRP A 65 4.06 14.07 24.57
CA TRP A 65 5.32 13.96 25.30
C TRP A 65 6.47 13.98 24.29
N GLY A 66 7.47 14.76 24.56
CA GLY A 66 8.56 14.95 23.61
C GLY A 66 9.83 15.46 24.27
N ASP A 67 10.17 15.00 25.51
CA ASP A 67 11.44 15.39 26.11
C ASP A 67 12.59 15.13 25.13
N GLY A 68 13.46 16.10 24.97
CA GLY A 68 14.56 16.06 24.01
C GLY A 68 14.14 16.32 22.53
N THR A 69 12.85 16.55 22.26
CA THR A 69 12.37 16.77 20.89
C THR A 69 11.30 17.86 20.81
N ASN A 70 11.17 18.50 19.66
CA ASN A 70 10.02 19.33 19.34
C ASN A 70 9.07 18.56 18.39
N GLY A 71 7.80 18.47 18.76
CA GLY A 71 6.76 17.91 17.92
C GLY A 71 6.21 18.94 16.94
N LYS A 72 6.17 18.61 15.65
CA LYS A 72 5.52 19.45 14.65
C LYS A 72 4.40 18.66 13.98
N ALA A 73 3.17 19.17 14.08
CA ALA A 73 2.02 18.58 13.43
C ALA A 73 1.93 18.94 11.95
N SER A 74 1.38 18.04 11.17
CA SER A 74 1.03 18.27 9.77
C SER A 74 -0.23 17.50 9.36
N PHE A 75 -1.00 18.08 8.45
CA PHE A 75 -2.15 17.42 7.83
C PHE A 75 -1.79 17.02 6.39
N GLY A 76 -2.14 15.80 6.01
CA GLY A 76 -1.91 15.27 4.68
C GLY A 76 -3.19 14.81 4.02
N PHE A 77 -3.33 15.12 2.73
CA PHE A 77 -4.35 14.53 1.85
C PHE A 77 -3.65 13.73 0.77
N SER A 78 -4.14 12.57 0.47
CA SER A 78 -3.72 11.80 -0.71
C SER A 78 -4.80 11.87 -1.80
N GLU A 79 -4.49 11.38 -2.98
CA GLU A 79 -5.46 11.33 -4.09
C GLU A 79 -6.71 10.51 -3.79
N GLY A 80 -6.70 9.76 -2.69
CA GLY A 80 -7.76 8.83 -2.33
C GLY A 80 -7.69 7.54 -3.15
N ASN A 81 -8.59 6.63 -2.87
CA ASN A 81 -8.60 5.32 -3.49
C ASN A 81 -10.02 4.88 -3.83
N TYR A 82 -10.13 3.92 -4.75
CA TYR A 82 -11.39 3.31 -5.10
C TYR A 82 -11.48 1.89 -4.56
N PHE A 83 -12.61 1.59 -3.96
CA PHE A 83 -12.93 0.25 -3.50
C PHE A 83 -14.36 -0.11 -3.96
N ASN A 84 -14.49 -1.17 -4.77
CA ASN A 84 -15.77 -1.59 -5.34
C ASN A 84 -16.59 -0.42 -5.91
N ASN A 85 -15.97 0.41 -6.74
CA ASN A 85 -16.57 1.60 -7.34
C ASN A 85 -16.88 2.76 -6.36
N LEU A 86 -16.57 2.59 -5.07
CA LEU A 86 -16.67 3.66 -4.09
C LEU A 86 -15.34 4.38 -3.97
N PHE A 87 -15.37 5.69 -4.07
CA PHE A 87 -14.20 6.51 -3.78
C PHE A 87 -14.05 6.72 -2.28
N LEU A 88 -12.85 6.47 -1.79
CA LEU A 88 -12.47 6.69 -0.40
C LEU A 88 -11.41 7.78 -0.34
N GLY A 89 -11.73 8.85 0.36
CA GLY A 89 -10.77 9.91 0.64
C GLY A 89 -9.82 9.51 1.76
N GLN A 90 -8.53 9.44 1.46
CA GLN A 90 -7.48 9.19 2.44
C GLN A 90 -6.87 10.50 2.92
N TYR A 91 -6.80 10.68 4.23
CA TYR A 91 -6.16 11.84 4.85
C TYR A 91 -5.50 11.45 6.17
N SER A 92 -4.54 12.27 6.62
CA SER A 92 -3.73 11.91 7.79
C SER A 92 -3.33 13.12 8.64
N PHE A 93 -3.21 12.86 9.94
CA PHE A 93 -2.51 13.68 10.92
C PHE A 93 -1.15 13.05 11.19
N THR A 94 -0.09 13.85 11.15
CA THR A 94 1.26 13.37 11.44
C THR A 94 1.95 14.32 12.39
N VAL A 95 2.70 13.78 13.37
CA VAL A 95 3.61 14.52 14.24
C VAL A 95 5.01 13.97 14.02
N GLY A 96 5.90 14.79 13.49
CA GLY A 96 7.33 14.50 13.44
C GLY A 96 8.00 14.99 14.73
N PHE A 97 8.84 14.16 15.34
CA PHE A 97 9.64 14.47 16.52
C PHE A 97 11.04 14.86 16.08
N TYR A 98 11.34 16.14 16.20
CA TYR A 98 12.60 16.75 15.79
C TYR A 98 13.51 16.91 17.00
N GLU A 99 14.64 16.23 17.01
CA GLU A 99 15.58 16.24 18.12
C GLU A 99 16.10 17.64 18.45
N LEU A 100 16.31 17.90 19.73
CA LEU A 100 17.05 19.06 20.18
C LEU A 100 18.54 18.77 20.04
N ILE A 101 19.26 19.66 19.37
CA ILE A 101 20.70 19.53 19.10
C ILE A 101 21.43 20.77 19.52
N CYS A 102 22.70 20.61 19.94
CA CYS A 102 23.61 21.71 20.14
C CYS A 102 24.27 22.08 18.80
N LYS A 103 24.03 23.30 18.32
CA LYS A 103 24.68 23.82 17.12
C LYS A 103 25.12 25.27 17.33
N ASP A 104 26.40 25.56 17.10
CA ASP A 104 27.01 26.87 17.26
C ASP A 104 26.81 27.45 18.69
N GLY A 105 26.97 26.60 19.71
CA GLY A 105 26.79 26.98 21.11
C GLY A 105 25.36 27.23 21.57
N ASN A 106 24.36 26.96 20.71
CA ASN A 106 22.93 27.16 20.99
C ASN A 106 22.13 25.87 20.82
N ILE A 107 21.06 25.72 21.61
CA ILE A 107 20.10 24.63 21.46
C ILE A 107 19.19 24.96 20.26
N LYS A 108 19.22 24.11 19.26
CA LYS A 108 18.41 24.19 18.03
C LYS A 108 17.60 22.93 17.84
N THR A 109 16.58 23.00 17.01
CA THR A 109 15.81 21.85 16.55
C THR A 109 16.48 21.28 15.29
N ALA A 110 16.67 19.97 15.22
CA ALA A 110 17.15 19.29 14.01
C ALA A 110 16.26 19.58 12.79
N HIS A 111 16.81 19.47 11.60
CA HIS A 111 16.06 19.72 10.36
C HIS A 111 15.17 18.54 9.96
N GLU A 112 15.56 17.34 10.35
CA GLU A 112 14.88 16.09 10.03
C GLU A 112 14.41 15.39 11.31
N PHE A 113 13.41 14.54 11.18
CA PHE A 113 12.91 13.72 12.26
C PHE A 113 13.12 12.23 11.95
N GLY A 114 13.66 11.51 12.93
CA GLY A 114 13.82 10.03 12.85
C GLY A 114 12.61 9.27 13.37
N THR A 115 11.73 9.96 14.11
CA THR A 115 10.55 9.37 14.77
C THR A 115 9.32 10.16 14.37
N ASP A 116 8.24 9.46 14.01
CA ASP A 116 6.95 10.10 13.77
C ASP A 116 5.77 9.25 14.24
N PHE A 117 4.72 9.96 14.61
CA PHE A 117 3.41 9.40 14.92
C PHE A 117 2.41 9.84 13.87
N LYS A 118 1.70 8.90 13.26
CA LYS A 118 0.78 9.18 12.16
C LYS A 118 -0.57 8.48 12.36
N ILE A 119 -1.65 9.22 12.23
CA ILE A 119 -3.01 8.70 12.17
C ILE A 119 -3.51 8.88 10.75
N THR A 120 -3.82 7.79 10.08
CA THR A 120 -4.34 7.81 8.71
C THR A 120 -5.77 7.30 8.69
N ILE A 121 -6.67 8.09 8.15
CA ILE A 121 -8.07 7.73 7.95
C ILE A 121 -8.23 7.18 6.54
N ASN A 122 -8.94 6.06 6.41
CA ASN A 122 -9.10 5.30 5.17
C ASN A 122 -7.76 4.95 4.51
N PRO A 123 -6.78 4.39 5.25
CA PRO A 123 -5.50 4.02 4.67
C PRO A 123 -5.69 2.94 3.62
N PHE A 124 -5.02 3.11 2.48
CA PHE A 124 -5.03 2.13 1.40
C PHE A 124 -3.70 1.38 1.29
N ILE A 125 -2.99 1.25 2.39
CA ILE A 125 -1.77 0.47 2.43
C ILE A 125 -2.15 -0.94 2.87
N GLU A 126 -1.91 -1.88 2.01
CA GLU A 126 -2.15 -3.30 2.25
C GLU A 126 -1.19 -3.79 3.33
N PRO A 127 -1.71 -4.32 4.45
CA PRO A 127 -0.87 -4.76 5.56
C PRO A 127 -0.15 -6.09 5.28
N GLY A 128 -0.65 -6.89 4.35
CA GLY A 128 -0.06 -8.17 3.94
C GLY A 128 0.79 -8.09 2.68
N LEU A 129 1.27 -9.24 2.22
CA LEU A 129 1.88 -9.35 0.90
C LEU A 129 0.80 -9.21 -0.16
N ASN A 130 0.99 -8.28 -1.08
CA ASN A 130 0.07 -8.11 -2.19
C ASN A 130 0.27 -9.24 -3.21
N ILE A 131 -0.83 -9.86 -3.65
CA ILE A 131 -0.81 -10.85 -4.74
C ILE A 131 -0.30 -10.23 -6.05
N ASN A 132 -0.43 -8.92 -6.17
CA ASN A 132 -0.06 -8.16 -7.34
C ASN A 132 1.42 -8.21 -7.73
N GLY A 133 2.32 -8.60 -6.85
CA GLY A 133 3.75 -8.65 -7.16
C GLY A 133 4.25 -7.46 -8.03
N ARG A 134 5.52 -7.24 -8.09
CA ARG A 134 6.12 -6.23 -9.00
C ARG A 134 6.24 -6.80 -10.42
N GLY A 135 5.12 -7.18 -11.05
CA GLY A 135 5.07 -7.60 -12.45
C GLY A 135 4.79 -6.44 -13.39
N ARG A 136 4.92 -6.65 -14.70
CA ARG A 136 4.38 -5.72 -15.69
C ARG A 136 2.91 -5.51 -15.37
N GLN A 137 2.59 -4.34 -14.89
CA GLN A 137 1.22 -3.90 -14.81
C GLN A 137 0.75 -3.74 -16.26
N TYR A 138 -0.01 -4.70 -16.74
CA TYR A 138 -0.97 -4.33 -17.76
C TYR A 138 -1.82 -3.27 -17.09
N ASP A 139 -1.88 -2.15 -17.76
CA ASP A 139 -2.69 -1.05 -17.32
C ASP A 139 -4.17 -1.43 -17.51
N PHE A 140 -4.64 -2.30 -16.62
CA PHE A 140 -6.07 -2.54 -16.46
C PHE A 140 -6.74 -1.38 -15.74
N SER A 141 -5.94 -0.41 -15.27
CA SER A 141 -6.41 0.84 -14.75
C SER A 141 -6.61 1.82 -15.90
N VAL A 142 -7.80 2.34 -16.02
CA VAL A 142 -8.01 3.50 -16.89
C VAL A 142 -7.42 4.73 -16.20
N PRO A 143 -6.46 5.43 -16.82
CA PRO A 143 -5.73 6.49 -16.15
C PRO A 143 -6.60 7.61 -15.63
N GLY A 144 -6.35 8.03 -14.40
CA GLY A 144 -6.42 9.43 -14.01
C GLY A 144 -7.76 10.09 -13.79
N ASN A 145 -8.89 9.34 -13.69
CA ASN A 145 -10.17 9.99 -13.44
C ASN A 145 -11.01 9.19 -12.43
N ARG A 146 -11.55 9.88 -11.41
CA ARG A 146 -12.45 9.35 -10.37
C ARG A 146 -13.59 8.48 -10.94
N LYS A 147 -14.01 8.73 -12.20
CA LYS A 147 -15.05 7.98 -12.91
C LYS A 147 -14.56 6.65 -13.53
N ASN A 148 -13.27 6.48 -13.69
CA ASN A 148 -12.69 5.38 -14.47
C ASN A 148 -12.07 4.25 -13.62
N PHE A 149 -12.04 4.38 -12.30
CA PHE A 149 -11.52 3.35 -11.39
C PHE A 149 -12.46 2.17 -11.13
N SER A 150 -13.62 2.14 -11.76
CA SER A 150 -14.59 1.04 -11.66
C SER A 150 -14.06 -0.31 -12.15
N ASN A 151 -12.90 -0.34 -12.80
CA ASN A 151 -12.37 -1.50 -13.50
C ASN A 151 -11.20 -2.20 -12.81
N THR A 152 -10.92 -1.92 -11.53
CA THR A 152 -9.88 -2.65 -10.81
C THR A 152 -10.30 -4.11 -10.60
N ILE A 153 -9.44 -5.03 -11.02
CA ILE A 153 -9.66 -6.47 -10.89
C ILE A 153 -9.63 -6.86 -9.41
N ASN A 154 -10.60 -7.67 -8.97
CA ASN A 154 -10.69 -8.10 -7.57
C ASN A 154 -9.44 -8.84 -7.09
N LEU A 155 -8.83 -9.65 -7.94
CA LEU A 155 -7.59 -10.37 -7.64
C LEU A 155 -6.48 -9.46 -7.11
N PHE A 156 -6.37 -8.23 -7.64
CA PHE A 156 -5.34 -7.27 -7.24
C PHE A 156 -5.60 -6.59 -5.90
N ARG A 157 -6.74 -6.83 -5.30
CA ARG A 157 -7.13 -6.32 -3.98
C ARG A 157 -6.93 -7.34 -2.86
N TYR A 158 -6.47 -8.54 -3.22
CA TYR A 158 -6.23 -9.59 -2.25
C TYR A 158 -4.85 -9.46 -1.61
N MET A 159 -4.84 -9.72 -0.33
CA MET A 159 -3.66 -9.77 0.51
C MET A 159 -3.45 -11.19 1.00
N ILE A 160 -2.23 -11.58 1.18
CA ILE A 160 -1.86 -12.88 1.72
C ILE A 160 -1.05 -12.71 2.99
N PHE A 161 -1.33 -13.55 3.95
CA PHE A 161 -0.65 -13.58 5.24
C PHE A 161 -0.06 -14.96 5.49
N SER A 162 1.18 -14.97 5.96
CA SER A 162 1.91 -16.20 6.28
C SER A 162 1.42 -16.87 7.57
N ASN A 163 0.62 -16.19 8.36
CA ASN A 163 0.03 -16.67 9.60
C ASN A 163 -1.33 -15.99 9.85
N LYS A 164 -2.10 -16.52 10.78
CA LYS A 164 -3.40 -15.93 11.17
C LYS A 164 -3.27 -14.82 12.20
N GLU A 165 -2.14 -14.72 12.89
CA GLU A 165 -1.94 -13.77 13.97
C GLU A 165 -2.00 -12.31 13.51
N GLU A 166 -1.42 -12.00 12.35
CA GLU A 166 -1.44 -10.63 11.81
C GLU A 166 -2.86 -10.16 11.45
N PRO A 167 -3.67 -10.90 10.67
CA PRO A 167 -5.05 -10.53 10.42
C PRO A 167 -5.90 -10.43 11.68
N GLU A 168 -5.70 -11.32 12.66
CA GLU A 168 -6.39 -11.26 13.95
C GLU A 168 -6.03 -9.99 14.74
N LYS A 169 -4.76 -9.60 14.77
CA LYS A 169 -4.31 -8.33 15.38
C LYS A 169 -4.93 -7.12 14.67
N ILE A 170 -4.97 -7.12 13.34
CA ILE A 170 -5.62 -6.07 12.55
C ILE A 170 -7.09 -5.96 12.91
N ASN A 171 -7.79 -7.07 12.99
CA ASN A 171 -9.23 -7.11 13.27
C ASN A 171 -9.57 -6.79 14.73
N SER A 172 -8.67 -7.10 15.68
CA SER A 172 -8.93 -6.88 17.12
C SER A 172 -8.93 -5.41 17.51
N GLY A 173 -8.14 -4.58 16.82
CA GLY A 173 -7.99 -3.16 17.14
C GLY A 173 -7.35 -2.88 18.52
N ASN A 174 -6.76 -3.86 19.17
CA ASN A 174 -6.23 -3.77 20.53
C ASN A 174 -4.72 -4.00 20.62
N SER A 175 -4.12 -4.52 19.57
CA SER A 175 -2.68 -4.79 19.51
C SER A 175 -2.07 -4.19 18.25
N TYR A 176 -0.75 -4.02 18.26
CA TYR A 176 -0.03 -3.55 17.09
C TYR A 176 0.64 -4.69 16.33
N ILE A 177 0.92 -4.41 15.07
CA ILE A 177 1.85 -5.18 14.24
C ILE A 177 3.12 -4.36 14.12
N GLU A 178 4.26 -4.99 14.41
CA GLU A 178 5.56 -4.36 14.24
C GLU A 178 6.19 -4.83 12.93
N SER A 179 6.70 -3.91 12.14
CA SER A 179 7.40 -4.23 10.90
C SER A 179 8.74 -4.89 11.18
N LYS A 180 9.26 -5.63 10.20
CA LYS A 180 10.69 -5.95 10.20
C LYS A 180 11.50 -4.65 10.10
N PRO A 181 12.74 -4.61 10.64
CA PRO A 181 13.62 -3.47 10.48
C PRO A 181 13.81 -3.11 9.00
N ILE A 182 13.68 -1.82 8.70
CA ILE A 182 13.82 -1.27 7.35
C ILE A 182 15.14 -0.52 7.30
N TYR A 183 16.10 -1.06 6.56
CA TYR A 183 17.41 -0.47 6.33
C TYR A 183 17.35 0.37 5.05
N HIS A 184 17.75 1.64 5.13
CA HIS A 184 17.77 2.55 3.97
C HIS A 184 19.00 2.33 3.09
N ASP A 185 20.09 1.89 3.68
CA ASP A 185 21.31 1.48 2.98
C ASP A 185 22.07 0.38 3.76
N ALA A 186 23.16 -0.12 3.18
CA ALA A 186 23.96 -1.19 3.77
C ALA A 186 24.73 -0.77 5.04
N TYR A 187 24.82 0.52 5.32
CA TYR A 187 25.54 1.09 6.46
C TYR A 187 24.61 1.61 7.55
N ASP A 188 23.30 1.52 7.35
CA ASP A 188 22.32 1.98 8.33
C ASP A 188 22.38 1.13 9.59
N LYS A 189 22.89 1.74 10.68
CA LYS A 189 23.00 1.11 12.00
C LYS A 189 21.71 1.20 12.82
N HIS A 190 20.81 2.05 12.43
CA HIS A 190 19.61 2.39 13.15
C HIS A 190 18.38 2.30 12.22
N PRO A 191 17.96 1.06 11.89
CA PRO A 191 16.87 0.85 10.95
C PRO A 191 15.56 1.42 11.48
N ASP A 192 14.71 1.85 10.55
CA ASP A 192 13.37 2.23 10.87
C ASP A 192 12.53 0.99 11.21
N VAL A 193 11.75 1.11 12.27
CA VAL A 193 10.73 0.12 12.67
C VAL A 193 9.40 0.84 12.81
N VAL A 194 8.32 0.19 12.38
CA VAL A 194 6.98 0.78 12.40
C VAL A 194 6.02 -0.11 13.17
N ARG A 195 5.37 0.45 14.21
CA ARG A 195 4.23 -0.15 14.90
C ARG A 195 2.94 0.37 14.29
N ASN A 196 2.06 -0.53 13.88
CA ASN A 196 0.78 -0.19 13.28
C ASN A 196 -0.37 -0.76 14.10
N TRP A 197 -1.31 0.08 14.48
CA TRP A 197 -2.61 -0.28 15.05
C TRP A 197 -3.70 -0.01 14.02
N TYR A 198 -4.72 -0.84 14.01
CA TYR A 198 -5.84 -0.71 13.09
C TYR A 198 -7.15 -0.66 13.87
N PHE A 199 -8.04 0.24 13.50
CA PHE A 199 -9.31 0.46 14.16
C PHE A 199 -10.44 0.47 13.14
N ALA A 200 -11.49 -0.31 13.42
CA ALA A 200 -12.74 -0.33 12.67
C ALA A 200 -13.91 0.12 13.57
N PRO A 201 -15.06 0.46 12.98
CA PRO A 201 -16.29 0.65 13.73
C PRO A 201 -16.61 -0.61 14.56
N ALA A 202 -17.27 -0.41 15.71
CA ALA A 202 -17.61 -1.49 16.64
C ALA A 202 -18.34 -2.65 15.92
N GLY A 203 -17.88 -3.88 16.17
CA GLY A 203 -18.45 -5.09 15.58
C GLY A 203 -18.11 -5.33 14.10
N LYS A 204 -17.22 -4.53 13.51
CA LYS A 204 -16.76 -4.73 12.13
C LYS A 204 -15.33 -5.26 12.09
N MET A 205 -15.10 -6.25 11.25
CA MET A 205 -13.74 -6.71 10.90
C MET A 205 -13.20 -5.85 9.77
N ILE A 206 -11.91 -5.56 9.78
CA ILE A 206 -11.20 -4.84 8.72
C ILE A 206 -10.90 -5.79 7.55
N LEU A 207 -10.42 -6.98 7.88
CA LEU A 207 -10.04 -8.01 6.93
C LEU A 207 -10.99 -9.20 7.05
N ILE A 208 -11.40 -9.73 5.91
CA ILE A 208 -12.18 -10.98 5.82
C ILE A 208 -11.46 -11.95 4.88
N GLU A 209 -11.60 -13.23 5.17
CA GLU A 209 -11.05 -14.29 4.32
C GLU A 209 -11.75 -14.30 2.96
N VAL A 210 -10.98 -14.55 1.91
CA VAL A 210 -11.49 -14.78 0.55
C VAL A 210 -11.81 -16.25 0.43
N THR A 211 -13.01 -16.59 -0.04
CA THR A 211 -13.38 -17.99 -0.28
C THR A 211 -12.71 -18.53 -1.54
N ARG A 212 -12.59 -19.86 -1.64
CA ARG A 212 -12.10 -20.53 -2.85
C ARG A 212 -12.92 -20.13 -4.07
N LYS A 213 -14.25 -20.08 -3.95
CA LYS A 213 -15.15 -19.63 -5.02
C LYS A 213 -14.79 -18.25 -5.51
N GLU A 214 -14.72 -17.29 -4.60
CA GLU A 214 -14.41 -15.90 -4.93
C GLU A 214 -13.02 -15.74 -5.55
N TYR A 215 -12.03 -16.50 -5.06
CA TYR A 215 -10.68 -16.47 -5.63
C TYR A 215 -10.68 -17.02 -7.07
N LEU A 216 -11.33 -18.15 -7.31
CA LEU A 216 -11.44 -18.76 -8.64
C LEU A 216 -12.21 -17.87 -9.63
N GLU A 217 -13.30 -17.26 -9.20
CA GLU A 217 -14.05 -16.27 -10.01
C GLU A 217 -13.18 -15.06 -10.37
N SER A 218 -12.36 -14.57 -9.43
CA SER A 218 -11.43 -13.47 -9.66
C SER A 218 -10.30 -13.86 -10.63
N LEU A 219 -9.85 -15.10 -10.62
CA LEU A 219 -8.91 -15.60 -11.63
C LEU A 219 -9.53 -15.61 -13.02
N LEU A 220 -10.80 -16.06 -13.16
CA LEU A 220 -11.50 -16.02 -14.46
C LEU A 220 -11.66 -14.59 -14.95
N GLU A 221 -12.05 -13.66 -14.08
CA GLU A 221 -12.10 -12.23 -14.41
C GLU A 221 -10.75 -11.73 -14.92
N PHE A 222 -9.66 -12.11 -14.23
CA PHE A 222 -8.31 -11.74 -14.65
C PHE A 222 -7.96 -12.28 -16.02
N TYR A 223 -8.18 -13.56 -16.27
CA TYR A 223 -7.84 -14.21 -17.56
C TYR A 223 -8.59 -13.59 -18.73
N GLU A 224 -9.87 -13.25 -18.55
CA GLU A 224 -10.66 -12.57 -19.60
C GLU A 224 -10.16 -11.17 -19.91
N ARG A 225 -9.60 -10.48 -18.94
CA ARG A 225 -9.05 -9.12 -19.14
C ARG A 225 -7.61 -9.14 -19.65
N GLU A 226 -6.80 -10.11 -19.23
CA GLU A 226 -5.41 -10.27 -19.66
C GLU A 226 -5.34 -10.57 -21.16
N LYS A 227 -6.16 -11.51 -21.62
CA LYS A 227 -6.09 -12.04 -22.99
C LYS A 227 -6.08 -10.96 -24.09
N PRO A 228 -7.07 -10.04 -24.17
CA PRO A 228 -7.09 -9.05 -25.22
C PRO A 228 -5.91 -8.08 -25.16
N GLY A 229 -5.44 -7.74 -23.96
CA GLY A 229 -4.27 -6.87 -23.77
C GLY A 229 -2.98 -7.50 -24.28
N LEU A 230 -2.75 -8.75 -23.91
CA LEU A 230 -1.54 -9.49 -24.31
C LEU A 230 -1.52 -9.78 -25.81
N LEU A 231 -2.65 -10.22 -26.38
CA LEU A 231 -2.76 -10.47 -27.81
C LEU A 231 -2.56 -9.18 -28.62
N LYS A 232 -3.12 -8.06 -28.18
CA LYS A 232 -2.92 -6.75 -28.84
C LYS A 232 -1.44 -6.32 -28.80
N GLU A 233 -0.72 -6.57 -27.69
CA GLU A 233 0.69 -6.26 -27.62
C GLU A 233 1.52 -7.15 -28.55
N MET A 234 1.24 -8.44 -28.63
CA MET A 234 1.89 -9.34 -29.58
C MET A 234 1.64 -8.91 -31.04
N ASP A 235 0.39 -8.57 -31.36
CA ASP A 235 0.05 -8.05 -32.70
C ASP A 235 0.79 -6.76 -33.03
N ARG A 236 0.96 -5.86 -32.04
CA ARG A 236 1.76 -4.64 -32.18
C ARG A 236 3.23 -4.93 -32.48
N LEU A 237 3.84 -5.86 -31.75
CA LEU A 237 5.24 -6.25 -31.93
C LEU A 237 5.45 -6.89 -33.31
N ILE A 238 4.57 -7.80 -33.72
CA ILE A 238 4.57 -8.41 -35.06
C ILE A 238 4.45 -7.33 -36.15
N ALA A 239 3.56 -6.35 -35.98
CA ALA A 239 3.36 -5.29 -36.96
C ALA A 239 4.60 -4.39 -37.09
N ILE A 240 5.26 -4.05 -35.97
CA ILE A 240 6.52 -3.29 -35.97
C ILE A 240 7.60 -4.07 -36.74
N ASP A 241 7.77 -5.34 -36.43
CA ASP A 241 8.81 -6.16 -37.08
C ASP A 241 8.51 -6.38 -38.56
N LYS A 242 7.26 -6.59 -38.95
CA LYS A 242 6.84 -6.64 -40.35
C LYS A 242 7.10 -5.33 -41.09
N SER A 243 6.93 -4.19 -40.45
CA SER A 243 7.25 -2.90 -41.06
C SER A 243 8.77 -2.70 -41.22
N THR A 244 9.54 -3.12 -40.21
CA THR A 244 11.00 -3.07 -40.25
C THR A 244 11.56 -4.03 -41.31
N LEU A 245 11.02 -5.25 -41.39
CA LEU A 245 11.41 -6.25 -42.40
C LEU A 245 11.27 -5.70 -43.84
N LYS A 246 10.20 -4.94 -44.12
CA LYS A 246 9.98 -4.29 -45.43
C LYS A 246 11.11 -3.32 -45.80
N LEU A 247 11.75 -2.68 -44.82
CA LEU A 247 12.88 -1.78 -45.09
C LEU A 247 14.10 -2.54 -45.61
N TYR A 248 14.29 -3.76 -45.11
CA TYR A 248 15.44 -4.64 -45.50
C TYR A 248 15.15 -5.54 -46.71
N GLU A 249 13.90 -5.55 -47.21
CA GLU A 249 13.50 -6.49 -48.27
C GLU A 249 14.29 -6.32 -49.58
N LYS A 250 14.73 -5.09 -49.90
CA LYS A 250 15.56 -4.82 -51.08
C LYS A 250 16.99 -5.29 -50.96
N GLU A 251 17.45 -5.56 -49.76
CA GLU A 251 18.80 -5.94 -49.41
C GLU A 251 18.90 -7.34 -48.76
N LYS A 252 17.83 -8.14 -48.86
CA LYS A 252 17.72 -9.46 -48.22
C LYS A 252 18.81 -10.46 -48.59
N ASP A 253 19.38 -10.30 -49.75
CA ASP A 253 20.48 -11.14 -50.26
C ASP A 253 21.87 -10.47 -50.18
N GLY A 254 21.95 -9.26 -49.60
CA GLY A 254 23.14 -8.42 -49.49
C GLY A 254 23.63 -8.17 -48.08
N LYS A 255 24.14 -6.97 -47.86
CA LYS A 255 24.78 -6.58 -46.57
C LYS A 255 23.80 -6.66 -45.38
N SER A 256 22.52 -6.45 -45.60
CA SER A 256 21.47 -6.46 -44.54
C SER A 256 20.78 -7.82 -44.41
N LYS A 257 21.29 -8.89 -45.02
CA LYS A 257 20.71 -10.23 -44.90
C LYS A 257 20.53 -10.68 -43.46
N LYS A 258 21.55 -10.42 -42.60
CA LYS A 258 21.54 -10.79 -41.20
C LYS A 258 20.36 -10.10 -40.45
N ASP A 259 20.12 -8.84 -40.73
CA ASP A 259 19.03 -8.08 -40.09
C ASP A 259 17.69 -8.54 -40.62
N TYR A 260 17.58 -8.81 -41.92
CA TYR A 260 16.34 -9.37 -42.51
C TYR A 260 15.99 -10.71 -41.86
N ASP A 261 16.97 -11.66 -41.81
CA ASP A 261 16.75 -12.97 -41.19
C ASP A 261 16.41 -12.86 -39.69
N TYR A 262 17.00 -11.89 -38.96
CA TYR A 262 16.71 -11.63 -37.57
C TYR A 262 15.24 -11.24 -37.38
N PHE A 263 14.72 -10.24 -38.10
CA PHE A 263 13.34 -9.82 -37.97
C PHE A 263 12.35 -10.87 -38.45
N LEU A 264 12.68 -11.61 -39.50
CA LEU A 264 11.87 -12.73 -39.99
C LEU A 264 11.71 -13.83 -38.92
N ASN A 265 12.79 -14.19 -38.24
CA ASN A 265 12.76 -15.18 -37.18
C ASN A 265 12.00 -14.69 -35.98
N ARG A 266 12.16 -13.43 -35.60
CA ARG A 266 11.45 -12.81 -34.47
C ARG A 266 9.94 -12.76 -34.70
N ILE A 267 9.48 -12.49 -35.92
CA ILE A 267 8.06 -12.57 -36.27
C ILE A 267 7.52 -13.99 -36.07
N LYS A 268 8.25 -15.01 -36.53
CA LYS A 268 7.86 -16.41 -36.35
C LYS A 268 7.83 -16.81 -34.88
N GLU A 269 8.75 -16.32 -34.07
CA GLU A 269 8.77 -16.54 -32.62
C GLU A 269 7.51 -15.95 -31.98
N TYR A 270 7.17 -14.71 -32.27
CA TYR A 270 5.95 -14.07 -31.73
C TYR A 270 4.66 -14.77 -32.17
N GLU A 271 4.57 -15.23 -33.41
CA GLU A 271 3.41 -16.00 -33.89
C GLU A 271 3.31 -17.34 -33.16
N THR A 272 4.43 -17.98 -32.84
CA THR A 272 4.50 -19.21 -32.05
C THR A 272 4.11 -18.96 -30.60
N ASP A 273 4.64 -17.91 -29.98
CA ASP A 273 4.36 -17.53 -28.59
C ASP A 273 2.89 -17.15 -28.43
N ARG A 274 2.31 -16.48 -29.41
CA ARG A 274 0.86 -16.20 -29.45
C ARG A 274 0.04 -17.49 -29.35
N GLN A 275 0.36 -18.50 -30.15
CA GLN A 275 -0.35 -19.78 -30.14
C GLN A 275 -0.15 -20.52 -28.80
N ARG A 276 1.04 -20.49 -28.24
CA ARG A 276 1.34 -21.05 -26.91
C ARG A 276 0.52 -20.38 -25.82
N TYR A 277 0.45 -19.06 -25.85
CA TYR A 277 -0.36 -18.29 -24.90
C TYR A 277 -1.85 -18.61 -25.02
N GLU A 278 -2.42 -18.68 -26.23
CA GLU A 278 -3.81 -19.06 -26.44
C GLU A 278 -4.16 -20.44 -25.87
N ASN A 279 -3.23 -21.40 -26.04
CA ASN A 279 -3.38 -22.73 -25.46
C ASN A 279 -3.27 -22.70 -23.92
N ALA A 280 -2.31 -21.97 -23.37
CA ALA A 280 -2.14 -21.81 -21.92
C ALA A 280 -3.38 -21.10 -21.30
N TYR A 281 -3.88 -20.05 -21.94
CA TYR A 281 -5.12 -19.40 -21.52
C TYR A 281 -6.29 -20.36 -21.44
N LYS A 282 -6.51 -21.17 -22.50
CA LYS A 282 -7.58 -22.15 -22.53
C LYS A 282 -7.43 -23.16 -21.38
N THR A 283 -6.23 -23.72 -21.19
CA THR A 283 -5.95 -24.70 -20.13
C THR A 283 -6.22 -24.11 -18.74
N LYS A 284 -5.73 -22.89 -18.46
CA LYS A 284 -5.96 -22.20 -17.19
C LYS A 284 -7.46 -21.97 -16.93
N LYS A 285 -8.17 -21.47 -17.93
CA LYS A 285 -9.60 -21.18 -17.84
C LYS A 285 -10.43 -22.45 -17.64
N ASP A 286 -10.14 -23.49 -18.40
CA ASP A 286 -10.86 -24.78 -18.32
C ASP A 286 -10.66 -25.42 -16.94
N LYS A 287 -9.42 -25.39 -16.38
CA LYS A 287 -9.12 -25.88 -15.03
C LYS A 287 -9.96 -25.15 -13.98
N VAL A 288 -9.91 -23.83 -13.96
CA VAL A 288 -10.64 -23.02 -12.97
C VAL A 288 -12.16 -23.19 -13.12
N THR A 289 -12.66 -23.21 -14.36
CA THR A 289 -14.08 -23.44 -14.63
C THR A 289 -14.53 -24.82 -14.16
N SER A 290 -13.71 -25.85 -14.36
CA SER A 290 -14.00 -27.21 -13.89
C SER A 290 -14.09 -27.25 -12.37
N LEU A 291 -13.16 -26.63 -11.65
CA LEU A 291 -13.18 -26.56 -10.18
C LEU A 291 -14.45 -25.90 -9.65
N LEU A 292 -14.88 -24.81 -10.27
CA LEU A 292 -16.11 -24.11 -9.88
C LEU A 292 -17.37 -24.95 -10.11
N LYS A 293 -17.38 -25.82 -11.12
CA LYS A 293 -18.54 -26.63 -11.49
C LYS A 293 -18.61 -27.97 -10.78
N SER A 294 -17.46 -28.59 -10.51
CA SER A 294 -17.40 -29.98 -10.01
C SER A 294 -17.33 -30.09 -8.49
N ASN A 295 -17.00 -29.04 -7.78
CA ASN A 295 -16.88 -29.09 -6.33
C ASN A 295 -18.17 -28.69 -5.61
N ALA A 296 -18.39 -29.27 -4.43
CA ALA A 296 -19.52 -28.96 -3.57
C ALA A 296 -19.42 -27.51 -3.06
N GLU A 297 -20.57 -26.86 -2.81
CA GLU A 297 -20.66 -25.51 -2.29
C GLU A 297 -19.90 -25.35 -0.95
N SER A 298 -19.90 -26.40 -0.10
CA SER A 298 -19.12 -26.42 1.15
C SER A 298 -17.63 -26.23 0.90
N TRP A 299 -17.06 -26.93 -0.08
CA TRP A 299 -15.65 -26.78 -0.46
C TRP A 299 -15.36 -25.41 -1.08
N LEU A 300 -16.27 -24.91 -1.89
CA LEU A 300 -16.14 -23.59 -2.53
C LEU A 300 -16.17 -22.45 -1.51
N ASN A 301 -16.85 -22.63 -0.39
CA ASN A 301 -16.95 -21.62 0.68
C ASN A 301 -15.82 -21.70 1.71
N GLU A 302 -14.93 -22.68 1.62
CA GLU A 302 -13.74 -22.72 2.46
C GLU A 302 -12.78 -21.56 2.10
N PRO A 303 -11.93 -21.13 3.05
CA PRO A 303 -10.90 -20.11 2.79
C PRO A 303 -9.96 -20.50 1.65
N ALA A 304 -9.63 -19.54 0.80
CA ALA A 304 -8.60 -19.71 -0.22
C ALA A 304 -7.21 -19.69 0.44
N VAL A 305 -6.50 -20.80 0.36
CA VAL A 305 -5.14 -20.94 0.88
C VAL A 305 -4.22 -21.32 -0.27
N LEU A 306 -3.27 -20.45 -0.59
CA LEU A 306 -2.33 -20.61 -1.71
C LEU A 306 -1.02 -21.21 -1.23
N SER A 307 -0.43 -22.11 -2.02
CA SER A 307 0.90 -22.68 -1.74
C SER A 307 1.96 -21.57 -1.60
N LYS A 308 2.88 -21.74 -0.65
CA LYS A 308 4.02 -20.84 -0.46
C LYS A 308 4.91 -20.75 -1.70
N GLU A 309 5.03 -21.83 -2.44
CA GLU A 309 5.79 -21.89 -3.69
C GLU A 309 5.13 -21.05 -4.79
N VAL A 310 3.80 -21.12 -4.90
CA VAL A 310 3.04 -20.33 -5.86
C VAL A 310 3.23 -18.84 -5.60
N ILE A 311 3.24 -18.42 -4.35
CA ILE A 311 3.42 -17.01 -3.96
C ILE A 311 4.82 -16.51 -4.29
N MET A 312 5.84 -17.35 -4.19
CA MET A 312 7.21 -16.99 -4.51
C MET A 312 7.50 -16.98 -6.03
N GLY A 313 6.74 -17.74 -6.83
CA GLY A 313 7.01 -18.00 -8.24
C GLY A 313 5.98 -17.49 -9.26
N SER A 314 4.73 -17.34 -8.89
CA SER A 314 3.63 -17.14 -9.85
C SER A 314 3.18 -15.71 -10.08
N TYR A 315 3.95 -14.78 -9.60
CA TYR A 315 3.71 -13.41 -10.01
C TYR A 315 4.07 -13.23 -11.48
N CYS A 316 3.42 -12.30 -12.17
CA CYS A 316 3.92 -11.67 -13.38
C CYS A 316 5.28 -11.01 -13.06
N ARG A 317 6.13 -11.73 -12.37
CA ARG A 317 7.52 -11.33 -12.19
C ARG A 317 8.15 -11.40 -13.57
N SER A 318 9.08 -10.57 -13.76
CA SER A 318 10.21 -10.63 -14.66
C SER A 318 10.96 -11.99 -14.67
N GLY A 319 10.23 -13.10 -14.70
CA GLY A 319 10.55 -14.23 -15.50
C GLY A 319 10.84 -13.69 -16.89
N SER A 320 11.62 -14.31 -17.68
CA SER A 320 11.90 -13.80 -19.00
C SER A 320 10.60 -13.28 -19.62
N LEU A 321 10.64 -12.16 -20.32
CA LEU A 321 9.54 -11.64 -21.13
C LEU A 321 8.84 -12.78 -21.90
N LYS A 322 9.62 -13.75 -22.32
CA LYS A 322 9.23 -14.95 -23.04
C LYS A 322 8.29 -15.86 -22.24
N GLU A 323 8.59 -16.20 -20.98
CA GLU A 323 7.71 -17.06 -20.16
C GLU A 323 6.33 -16.43 -19.96
N TYR A 324 6.29 -15.12 -19.77
CA TYR A 324 5.05 -14.39 -19.64
C TYR A 324 4.25 -14.35 -20.95
N GLU A 325 4.89 -14.14 -22.08
CA GLU A 325 4.27 -14.15 -23.40
C GLU A 325 3.72 -15.55 -23.75
N GLU A 326 4.37 -16.62 -23.30
CA GLU A 326 3.95 -18.00 -23.54
C GLU A 326 2.80 -18.47 -22.63
N THR A 327 2.73 -18.00 -21.39
CA THR A 327 1.81 -18.58 -20.39
C THR A 327 0.82 -17.61 -19.78
N GLY A 328 1.07 -16.30 -19.89
CA GLY A 328 0.35 -15.29 -19.14
C GLY A 328 0.63 -15.35 -17.64
N CYS A 329 -0.09 -14.52 -16.88
CA CYS A 329 0.06 -14.45 -15.43
C CYS A 329 -0.86 -15.43 -14.70
N PHE A 330 -0.54 -15.67 -13.43
CA PHE A 330 -1.39 -16.36 -12.45
C PHE A 330 -1.87 -17.76 -12.86
N SER A 331 -0.94 -18.64 -13.18
CA SER A 331 -1.27 -20.05 -13.30
C SER A 331 -1.74 -20.58 -11.93
N PHE A 332 -2.98 -21.10 -11.87
CA PHE A 332 -3.52 -21.70 -10.66
C PHE A 332 -3.16 -23.20 -10.59
N ASN A 333 -2.45 -23.58 -9.55
CA ASN A 333 -2.12 -25.00 -9.33
C ASN A 333 -3.19 -25.70 -8.52
N ASP A 334 -3.29 -25.40 -7.22
CA ASP A 334 -4.31 -25.89 -6.30
C ASP A 334 -4.35 -25.08 -5.01
N PHE A 335 -5.43 -25.22 -4.23
CA PHE A 335 -5.46 -24.82 -2.85
C PHE A 335 -4.76 -25.86 -1.98
N VAL A 336 -4.14 -25.41 -0.92
CA VAL A 336 -3.44 -26.25 0.06
C VAL A 336 -4.08 -26.10 1.44
N SER A 337 -3.64 -26.90 2.40
CA SER A 337 -4.04 -26.72 3.80
C SER A 337 -3.42 -25.47 4.41
N ILE A 338 -4.02 -24.96 5.49
CA ILE A 338 -3.58 -23.72 6.16
C ILE A 338 -2.13 -23.83 6.64
N GLU A 339 -1.69 -25.01 7.06
CA GLU A 339 -0.32 -25.25 7.55
C GLU A 339 0.72 -25.11 6.43
N ASN A 340 0.30 -25.40 5.19
CA ASN A 340 1.17 -25.49 4.01
C ASN A 340 1.09 -24.26 3.10
N GLY A 341 0.28 -23.28 3.46
CA GLY A 341 0.02 -22.15 2.58
C GLY A 341 -0.13 -20.82 3.28
N TYR A 342 -0.57 -19.87 2.49
CA TYR A 342 -0.91 -18.52 2.90
C TYR A 342 -2.40 -18.28 2.65
N THR A 343 -3.11 -17.85 3.69
CA THR A 343 -4.53 -17.50 3.57
C THR A 343 -4.70 -16.18 2.84
N VAL A 344 -5.67 -16.14 1.94
CA VAL A 344 -6.01 -14.95 1.16
C VAL A 344 -7.06 -14.14 1.90
N TYR A 345 -6.81 -12.84 2.04
CA TYR A 345 -7.70 -11.87 2.67
C TYR A 345 -8.05 -10.73 1.71
N LYS A 346 -9.13 -10.06 1.99
CA LYS A 346 -9.52 -8.79 1.37
C LYS A 346 -10.02 -7.81 2.42
N TRP A 347 -10.06 -6.56 2.07
CA TRP A 347 -10.77 -5.56 2.84
C TRP A 347 -12.25 -5.92 2.93
N ASN A 348 -12.83 -5.78 4.12
CA ASN A 348 -14.26 -6.00 4.31
C ASN A 348 -15.07 -4.93 3.56
N PRO A 349 -15.85 -5.29 2.52
CA PRO A 349 -16.59 -4.31 1.72
C PRO A 349 -17.65 -3.55 2.53
N ASP A 350 -18.10 -4.09 3.66
CA ASP A 350 -19.08 -3.43 4.52
C ASP A 350 -18.56 -2.17 5.22
N LEU A 351 -17.24 -1.99 5.27
CA LEU A 351 -16.61 -0.76 5.79
C LEU A 351 -16.77 0.42 4.82
N PHE A 352 -16.95 0.16 3.53
CA PHE A 352 -16.83 1.16 2.48
C PHE A 352 -18.16 1.68 1.94
N LYS A 353 -19.26 1.38 2.64
CA LYS A 353 -20.62 1.83 2.26
C LYS A 353 -20.94 3.27 2.67
N GLN A 354 -20.01 3.94 3.33
CA GLN A 354 -20.26 5.26 3.92
C GLN A 354 -20.07 6.39 2.91
N GLN A 355 -20.93 7.40 3.02
CA GLN A 355 -20.88 8.66 2.29
C GLN A 355 -20.94 9.83 3.28
N PRO A 356 -20.20 10.91 3.07
CA PRO A 356 -19.25 11.23 1.98
C PRO A 356 -17.95 10.43 2.00
N ALA A 357 -17.18 10.49 0.91
CA ALA A 357 -15.97 9.68 0.71
C ALA A 357 -14.88 9.85 1.80
N THR A 358 -14.87 10.97 2.50
CA THR A 358 -13.98 11.26 3.65
C THR A 358 -14.56 10.81 4.99
N SER A 359 -15.72 10.15 5.00
CA SER A 359 -16.22 9.50 6.23
C SER A 359 -15.26 8.41 6.67
N PRO A 360 -14.90 8.35 7.97
CA PRO A 360 -13.97 7.33 8.45
C PRO A 360 -14.57 5.92 8.32
N ALA A 361 -14.02 5.10 7.42
CA ALA A 361 -14.37 3.70 7.32
C ALA A 361 -13.54 2.85 8.27
N PHE A 362 -12.23 3.15 8.35
CA PHE A 362 -11.31 2.60 9.34
C PHE A 362 -10.09 3.52 9.49
N ILE A 363 -9.31 3.31 10.54
CA ILE A 363 -8.18 4.17 10.88
C ILE A 363 -6.94 3.31 11.13
N LYS A 364 -5.80 3.73 10.61
CA LYS A 364 -4.50 3.20 10.94
C LYS A 364 -3.72 4.23 11.77
N VAL A 365 -3.17 3.79 12.89
CA VAL A 365 -2.19 4.54 13.66
C VAL A 365 -0.83 3.91 13.43
N SER A 366 0.15 4.70 13.10
CA SER A 366 1.53 4.26 12.87
C SER A 366 2.47 5.06 13.76
N LEU A 367 3.41 4.37 14.38
CA LEU A 367 4.52 4.97 15.10
C LEU A 367 5.80 4.42 14.47
N ARG A 368 6.52 5.27 13.74
CA ARG A 368 7.83 4.96 13.19
C ARG A 368 8.90 5.45 14.14
N TYR A 369 9.89 4.62 14.40
CA TYR A 369 11.01 4.95 15.27
C TYR A 369 12.30 4.29 14.75
N LYS A 370 13.44 4.84 15.13
CA LYS A 370 14.76 4.27 14.85
C LYS A 370 15.19 3.33 15.96
N SER A 371 15.39 2.07 15.60
CA SER A 371 15.87 1.05 16.54
C SER A 371 17.33 1.31 16.94
N GLY A 372 17.63 1.18 18.21
CA GLY A 372 18.96 1.45 18.75
C GLY A 372 19.29 2.93 19.01
N ILE A 373 18.31 3.85 18.81
CA ILE A 373 18.40 5.24 19.25
C ILE A 373 17.53 5.44 20.47
N GLU A 374 18.16 5.67 21.62
CA GLU A 374 17.52 5.71 22.96
C GLU A 374 16.33 6.68 23.01
N LEU A 375 16.49 7.90 22.48
CA LEU A 375 15.42 8.89 22.47
C LEU A 375 14.23 8.43 21.64
N SER A 376 14.49 7.86 20.46
CA SER A 376 13.45 7.32 19.58
C SER A 376 12.68 6.16 20.24
N GLU A 377 13.40 5.31 20.97
CA GLU A 377 12.80 4.20 21.71
C GLU A 377 11.99 4.66 22.94
N LYS A 378 12.44 5.71 23.64
CA LYS A 378 11.66 6.34 24.70
C LYS A 378 10.32 6.89 24.20
N ILE A 379 10.33 7.55 23.04
CA ILE A 379 9.10 8.04 22.39
C ILE A 379 8.18 6.86 22.04
N ARG A 380 8.72 5.81 21.42
CA ARG A 380 8.00 4.57 21.13
C ARG A 380 7.30 4.00 22.36
N ASP A 381 8.05 3.84 23.45
CA ASP A 381 7.56 3.21 24.67
C ASP A 381 6.49 4.05 25.34
N TYR A 382 6.69 5.39 25.36
CA TYR A 382 5.70 6.30 25.89
C TYR A 382 4.36 6.20 25.15
N TYR A 383 4.36 6.34 23.82
CA TYR A 383 3.13 6.30 23.04
C TYR A 383 2.51 4.91 23.00
N THR A 384 3.30 3.84 23.02
CA THR A 384 2.76 2.48 23.11
C THR A 384 2.01 2.23 24.41
N LYS A 385 2.48 2.81 25.53
CA LYS A 385 1.92 2.58 26.86
C LYS A 385 0.79 3.55 27.22
N ASN A 386 0.92 4.81 26.84
CA ASN A 386 0.10 5.89 27.41
C ASN A 386 -0.96 6.46 26.45
N LEU A 387 -0.89 6.14 25.15
CA LEU A 387 -1.85 6.67 24.20
C LEU A 387 -3.20 5.97 24.38
N ASP A 388 -4.20 6.76 24.77
CA ASP A 388 -5.59 6.29 24.81
C ASP A 388 -6.22 6.45 23.42
N PHE A 389 -6.61 5.33 22.81
CA PHE A 389 -7.23 5.30 21.50
C PHE A 389 -8.75 5.52 21.52
N THR A 390 -9.38 5.80 22.67
CA THR A 390 -10.84 6.04 22.75
C THR A 390 -11.27 7.19 21.88
N PHE A 391 -10.48 8.26 21.79
CA PHE A 391 -10.77 9.38 20.89
C PHE A 391 -10.76 8.97 19.40
N ILE A 392 -9.87 8.05 18.99
CA ILE A 392 -9.81 7.50 17.63
C ILE A 392 -11.06 6.67 17.34
N LYS A 393 -11.42 5.77 18.25
CA LYS A 393 -12.65 4.96 18.15
C LYS A 393 -13.91 5.84 18.12
N SER A 394 -13.90 6.98 18.80
CA SER A 394 -15.02 7.94 18.77
C SER A 394 -15.23 8.61 17.41
N ILE A 395 -14.18 8.76 16.62
CA ILE A 395 -14.26 9.31 15.25
C ILE A 395 -14.95 8.31 14.31
N LEU A 396 -14.66 7.01 14.46
CA LEU A 396 -15.27 5.93 13.66
C LEU A 396 -16.77 5.75 13.92
N ASN A 397 -17.22 6.09 15.12
CA ASN A 397 -18.63 5.89 15.55
C ASN A 397 -19.49 7.14 15.38
N LYS A 398 -18.97 8.25 14.86
CA LYS A 398 -19.76 9.44 14.53
C LYS A 398 -20.56 9.18 13.26
N LYS A 399 -21.89 9.09 13.42
CA LYS A 399 -22.86 9.09 12.32
C LYS A 399 -23.00 10.49 11.72
#